data_92ef466373072e095fa6404306d55503
#
_entry.id   92ef466373072e095fa6404306d55503
#
_cell.length_a   1.000
_cell.length_b   1.000
_cell.length_c   1.000
_cell.angle_alpha   90.00
_cell.angle_beta   90.00
_cell.angle_gamma   90.00
#
_symmetry.space_group_name_H-M   'P 1'
#
loop_
_entity.id
_entity.type
_entity.pdbx_description
1 polymer ?
#
loop_
_entity_poly.entity_id
_entity_poly.type
_entity_poly.pdbx_seq_one_letter_code
_entity_poly.pdbx_strand_id
1 'polypeptide(L)'
;MLYLASKSPRRRELLGRLLSGRPGAEFGLLDIDIPEHPQPGEPAEDYVRRVAREKAGAGLLRVMSNPSAVVLGSDTEVVLDGEVFGKPVDDADAASMLRRLSGRTHEVVSAVYVVSASRELHAVSRSEVTFAELTPARIDAYVASGEPHGRAGAYAIQGLAEAFTVRLSGSYSGVMGLPLYETATLLREFGVIE
;
A
#
# COMPACT_ATOMS: atom_id res chain seq x y z
N MET A 1 -1.74 22.83 0.36
CA MET A 1 -2.22 21.89 1.41
C MET A 1 -2.17 20.48 0.89
N LEU A 2 -1.58 19.53 1.67
CA LEU A 2 -1.48 18.12 1.32
C LEU A 2 -2.76 17.36 1.69
N TYR A 3 -3.15 16.40 0.86
CA TYR A 3 -4.26 15.48 1.10
C TYR A 3 -3.81 14.05 0.84
N LEU A 4 -4.30 13.09 1.63
CA LEU A 4 -4.14 11.66 1.42
C LEU A 4 -5.45 11.06 0.88
N ALA A 5 -5.44 10.58 -0.34
CA ALA A 5 -6.55 9.90 -1.02
C ALA A 5 -6.57 8.41 -0.66
N SER A 6 -6.94 8.08 0.57
CA SER A 6 -6.94 6.69 1.05
C SER A 6 -7.78 6.50 2.32
N LYS A 7 -8.51 5.38 2.37
CA LYS A 7 -9.20 4.87 3.57
C LYS A 7 -8.27 4.08 4.51
N SER A 8 -7.04 3.76 4.09
CA SER A 8 -6.12 2.89 4.83
C SER A 8 -5.59 3.57 6.10
N PRO A 9 -5.87 3.00 7.31
CA PRO A 9 -5.32 3.53 8.56
C PRO A 9 -3.78 3.48 8.58
N ARG A 10 -3.19 2.47 7.95
CA ARG A 10 -1.73 2.30 7.87
C ARG A 10 -1.06 3.40 7.04
N ARG A 11 -1.64 3.76 5.88
CA ARG A 11 -1.13 4.87 5.06
C ARG A 11 -1.24 6.20 5.78
N ARG A 12 -2.33 6.42 6.51
CA ARG A 12 -2.50 7.59 7.37
C ARG A 12 -1.42 7.65 8.45
N GLU A 13 -1.18 6.54 9.14
CA GLU A 13 -0.14 6.43 10.17
C GLU A 13 1.25 6.71 9.59
N LEU A 14 1.60 6.05 8.47
CA LEU A 14 2.90 6.21 7.83
C LEU A 14 3.14 7.64 7.35
N LEU A 15 2.13 8.28 6.71
CA LEU A 15 2.25 9.67 6.31
C LEU A 15 2.37 10.59 7.53
N GLY A 16 1.60 10.34 8.58
CA GLY A 16 1.72 11.08 9.85
C GLY A 16 3.11 10.96 10.48
N ARG A 17 3.73 9.78 10.44
CA ARG A 17 5.11 9.58 10.89
C ARG A 17 6.10 10.39 10.05
N LEU A 18 5.95 10.39 8.72
CA LEU A 18 6.81 11.15 7.81
C LEU A 18 6.75 12.64 8.07
N LEU A 19 5.58 13.16 8.41
CA LEU A 19 5.33 14.58 8.62
C LEU A 19 5.53 15.03 10.08
N SER A 20 5.73 14.09 10.99
CA SER A 20 5.89 14.37 12.43
C SER A 20 7.06 15.31 12.70
N GLY A 21 6.83 16.30 13.56
CA GLY A 21 7.84 17.31 13.95
C GLY A 21 8.12 18.39 12.87
N ARG A 22 7.36 18.42 11.77
CA ARG A 22 7.49 19.43 10.71
C ARG A 22 6.39 20.48 10.86
N PRO A 23 6.71 21.73 11.20
CA PRO A 23 5.73 22.80 11.31
C PRO A 23 4.96 23.00 9.99
N GLY A 24 3.63 23.06 10.05
CA GLY A 24 2.77 23.29 8.88
C GLY A 24 2.59 22.07 7.95
N ALA A 25 3.16 20.92 8.28
CA ALA A 25 3.02 19.69 7.48
C ALA A 25 1.80 18.85 7.93
N GLU A 26 0.63 19.50 7.96
CA GLU A 26 -0.64 18.81 8.17
C GLU A 26 -1.20 18.29 6.84
N PHE A 27 -2.01 17.24 6.90
CA PHE A 27 -2.71 16.72 5.73
C PHE A 27 -4.17 16.42 5.99
N GLY A 28 -4.99 16.65 4.96
CA GLY A 28 -6.39 16.25 4.95
C GLY A 28 -6.55 14.79 4.51
N LEU A 29 -7.66 14.16 4.92
CA LEU A 29 -8.03 12.83 4.46
C LEU A 29 -9.16 12.94 3.44
N LEU A 30 -9.02 12.21 2.33
CA LEU A 30 -10.05 12.06 1.31
C LEU A 30 -10.47 10.60 1.24
N ASP A 31 -11.74 10.37 1.55
CA ASP A 31 -12.36 9.06 1.40
C ASP A 31 -12.66 8.82 -0.09
N ILE A 32 -11.75 8.10 -0.75
CA ILE A 32 -11.85 7.78 -2.18
C ILE A 32 -12.23 6.32 -2.33
N ASP A 33 -13.23 6.09 -3.13
CA ASP A 33 -13.70 4.76 -3.52
C ASP A 33 -13.61 4.64 -5.04
N ILE A 34 -12.78 3.72 -5.50
CA ILE A 34 -12.61 3.39 -6.92
C ILE A 34 -12.58 1.86 -7.07
N PRO A 35 -12.95 1.32 -8.23
CA PRO A 35 -12.79 -0.11 -8.50
C PRO A 35 -11.32 -0.54 -8.43
N GLU A 36 -11.02 -1.52 -7.60
CA GLU A 36 -9.68 -2.07 -7.42
C GLU A 36 -9.65 -3.50 -8.00
N HIS A 37 -9.72 -3.63 -9.33
CA HIS A 37 -9.67 -4.92 -10.02
C HIS A 37 -8.62 -4.89 -11.13
N PRO A 38 -7.75 -5.94 -11.23
CA PRO A 38 -6.84 -6.09 -12.36
C PRO A 38 -7.61 -6.21 -13.67
N GLN A 39 -7.09 -5.63 -14.75
CA GLN A 39 -7.62 -5.81 -16.08
C GLN A 39 -7.06 -7.11 -16.71
N PRO A 40 -7.77 -7.74 -17.65
CA PRO A 40 -7.26 -8.94 -18.31
C PRO A 40 -5.87 -8.72 -18.93
N GLY A 41 -4.88 -9.51 -18.49
CA GLY A 41 -3.49 -9.41 -18.96
C GLY A 41 -2.69 -8.21 -18.43
N GLU A 42 -3.23 -7.45 -17.48
CA GLU A 42 -2.52 -6.32 -16.88
C GLU A 42 -1.38 -6.83 -15.96
N PRO A 43 -0.12 -6.44 -16.22
CA PRO A 43 0.97 -6.75 -15.30
C PRO A 43 0.72 -6.16 -13.91
N ALA A 44 1.16 -6.86 -12.86
CA ALA A 44 0.91 -6.46 -11.47
C ALA A 44 1.38 -5.02 -11.16
N GLU A 45 2.56 -4.62 -11.65
CA GLU A 45 3.03 -3.25 -11.44
C GLU A 45 2.17 -2.20 -12.14
N ASP A 46 1.74 -2.47 -13.37
CA ASP A 46 0.88 -1.54 -14.11
C ASP A 46 -0.47 -1.37 -13.41
N TYR A 47 -1.02 -2.47 -12.88
CA TYR A 47 -2.22 -2.46 -12.05
C TYR A 47 -2.05 -1.57 -10.80
N VAL A 48 -1.01 -1.80 -10.01
CA VAL A 48 -0.73 -1.02 -8.78
C VAL A 48 -0.53 0.46 -9.11
N ARG A 49 0.21 0.77 -10.19
CA ARG A 49 0.43 2.14 -10.66
C ARG A 49 -0.88 2.81 -11.08
N ARG A 50 -1.70 2.10 -11.87
CA ARG A 50 -2.99 2.62 -12.33
C ARG A 50 -3.91 2.93 -11.17
N VAL A 51 -4.08 2.00 -10.21
CA VAL A 51 -4.93 2.20 -9.05
C VAL A 51 -4.43 3.34 -8.15
N ALA A 52 -3.12 3.44 -7.92
CA ALA A 52 -2.55 4.56 -7.16
C ALA A 52 -2.82 5.92 -7.84
N ARG A 53 -2.66 5.97 -9.16
CA ARG A 53 -2.93 7.18 -9.97
C ARG A 53 -4.39 7.57 -9.94
N GLU A 54 -5.29 6.61 -10.13
CA GLU A 54 -6.74 6.83 -10.09
C GLU A 54 -7.20 7.35 -8.73
N LYS A 55 -6.65 6.81 -7.62
CA LYS A 55 -6.91 7.34 -6.26
C LYS A 55 -6.47 8.79 -6.12
N ALA A 56 -5.25 9.12 -6.56
CA ALA A 56 -4.73 10.49 -6.51
C ALA A 56 -5.57 11.45 -7.35
N GLY A 57 -5.90 11.07 -8.58
CA GLY A 57 -6.72 11.86 -9.51
C GLY A 57 -8.14 12.09 -9.00
N ALA A 58 -8.81 11.03 -8.51
CA ALA A 58 -10.13 11.14 -7.90
C ALA A 58 -10.11 12.05 -6.65
N GLY A 59 -9.04 11.97 -5.86
CA GLY A 59 -8.83 12.88 -4.72
C GLY A 59 -8.66 14.31 -5.16
N LEU A 60 -7.88 14.58 -6.21
CA LEU A 60 -7.67 15.93 -6.74
C LEU A 60 -8.99 16.57 -7.19
N LEU A 61 -9.86 15.81 -7.85
CA LEU A 61 -11.18 16.27 -8.26
C LEU A 61 -12.06 16.72 -7.06
N ARG A 62 -11.90 16.08 -5.89
CA ARG A 62 -12.64 16.45 -4.66
C ARG A 62 -12.19 17.80 -4.07
N VAL A 63 -10.97 18.20 -4.35
CA VAL A 63 -10.35 19.41 -3.77
C VAL A 63 -9.95 20.44 -4.82
N MET A 64 -10.47 20.34 -6.04
CA MET A 64 -10.11 21.20 -7.16
C MET A 64 -10.43 22.70 -6.97
N SER A 65 -11.28 23.03 -6.01
CA SER A 65 -11.53 24.43 -5.59
C SER A 65 -10.33 25.04 -4.86
N ASN A 66 -9.37 24.24 -4.39
CA ASN A 66 -8.14 24.69 -3.78
C ASN A 66 -6.98 24.61 -4.80
N PRO A 67 -6.54 25.72 -5.39
CA PRO A 67 -5.50 25.71 -6.42
C PRO A 67 -4.12 25.27 -5.89
N SER A 68 -3.92 25.30 -4.57
CA SER A 68 -2.68 24.84 -3.91
C SER A 68 -2.79 23.41 -3.39
N ALA A 69 -3.81 22.64 -3.79
CA ALA A 69 -3.97 21.25 -3.36
C ALA A 69 -2.87 20.38 -3.98
N VAL A 70 -2.28 19.57 -3.12
CA VAL A 70 -1.40 18.44 -3.51
C VAL A 70 -2.02 17.18 -2.95
N VAL A 71 -2.26 16.18 -3.79
CA VAL A 71 -2.94 14.95 -3.38
C VAL A 71 -2.01 13.75 -3.58
N LEU A 72 -1.92 12.93 -2.55
CA LEU A 72 -1.17 11.68 -2.54
C LEU A 72 -2.14 10.49 -2.63
N GLY A 73 -1.96 9.66 -3.63
CA GLY A 73 -2.59 8.35 -3.77
C GLY A 73 -1.55 7.25 -3.72
N SER A 74 -1.89 6.10 -3.18
CA SER A 74 -0.99 4.94 -3.13
C SER A 74 -1.80 3.65 -3.27
N ASP A 75 -1.13 2.65 -3.85
CA ASP A 75 -1.65 1.29 -3.89
C ASP A 75 -0.53 0.29 -3.59
N THR A 76 -0.90 -0.93 -3.12
CA THR A 76 0.06 -1.95 -2.69
C THR A 76 -0.55 -3.32 -2.87
N GLU A 77 0.18 -4.19 -3.55
CA GLU A 77 -0.24 -5.56 -3.81
C GLU A 77 0.88 -6.57 -3.50
N VAL A 78 0.45 -7.75 -3.11
CA VAL A 78 1.29 -8.93 -2.97
C VAL A 78 1.26 -9.71 -4.28
N VAL A 79 2.43 -10.08 -4.78
CA VAL A 79 2.59 -10.76 -6.07
C VAL A 79 3.39 -12.04 -5.87
N LEU A 80 2.86 -13.16 -6.33
CA LEU A 80 3.55 -14.44 -6.35
C LEU A 80 3.40 -15.09 -7.72
N ASP A 81 4.52 -15.47 -8.34
CA ASP A 81 4.54 -16.06 -9.69
C ASP A 81 3.82 -15.20 -10.76
N GLY A 82 3.86 -13.88 -10.61
CA GLY A 82 3.18 -12.93 -11.50
C GLY A 82 1.69 -12.73 -11.20
N GLU A 83 1.11 -13.44 -10.25
CA GLU A 83 -0.28 -13.32 -9.84
C GLU A 83 -0.44 -12.33 -8.69
N VAL A 84 -1.39 -11.41 -8.81
CA VAL A 84 -1.79 -10.47 -7.76
C VAL A 84 -2.72 -11.18 -6.78
N PHE A 85 -2.38 -11.12 -5.50
CA PHE A 85 -3.13 -11.81 -4.44
C PHE A 85 -4.32 -11.02 -3.88
N GLY A 86 -4.40 -9.74 -4.09
CA GLY A 86 -5.51 -8.93 -3.59
C GLY A 86 -5.82 -9.09 -2.09
N LYS A 87 -7.01 -8.63 -1.69
CA LYS A 87 -7.53 -8.79 -0.33
C LYS A 87 -8.38 -10.05 -0.24
N PRO A 88 -8.26 -10.88 0.80
CA PRO A 88 -9.08 -12.07 0.93
C PRO A 88 -10.56 -11.69 1.09
N VAL A 89 -11.43 -12.48 0.48
CA VAL A 89 -12.89 -12.29 0.55
C VAL A 89 -13.50 -12.89 1.81
N ASP A 90 -12.85 -13.94 2.35
CA ASP A 90 -13.25 -14.64 3.59
C ASP A 90 -12.04 -15.35 4.24
N ASP A 91 -12.30 -16.05 5.35
CA ASP A 91 -11.28 -16.82 6.08
C ASP A 91 -10.69 -17.97 5.27
N ALA A 92 -11.48 -18.63 4.45
CA ALA A 92 -11.02 -19.75 3.61
C ALA A 92 -10.08 -19.26 2.52
N ASP A 93 -10.38 -18.12 1.93
CA ASP A 93 -9.52 -17.46 0.95
C ASP A 93 -8.23 -16.95 1.60
N ALA A 94 -8.32 -16.32 2.78
CA ALA A 94 -7.15 -15.92 3.56
C ALA A 94 -6.22 -17.12 3.85
N ALA A 95 -6.77 -18.24 4.31
CA ALA A 95 -6.01 -19.45 4.55
C ALA A 95 -5.38 -20.02 3.26
N SER A 96 -6.09 -19.93 2.13
CA SER A 96 -5.58 -20.35 0.81
C SER A 96 -4.38 -19.50 0.39
N MET A 97 -4.49 -18.17 0.51
CA MET A 97 -3.38 -17.24 0.21
C MET A 97 -2.16 -17.56 1.07
N LEU A 98 -2.33 -17.73 2.38
CA LEU A 98 -1.23 -18.02 3.31
C LEU A 98 -0.56 -19.37 3.02
N ARG A 99 -1.33 -20.41 2.63
CA ARG A 99 -0.74 -21.70 2.20
C ARG A 99 0.15 -21.54 0.97
N ARG A 100 -0.25 -20.71 0.02
CA ARG A 100 0.51 -20.44 -1.21
C ARG A 100 1.78 -19.63 -0.93
N LEU A 101 1.77 -18.74 0.06
CA LEU A 101 2.91 -17.91 0.48
C LEU A 101 3.87 -18.65 1.43
N SER A 102 3.40 -19.74 2.08
CA SER A 102 4.15 -20.53 3.06
C SER A 102 5.47 -21.06 2.50
N GLY A 103 6.59 -20.84 3.18
CA GLY A 103 7.92 -21.30 2.81
C GLY A 103 8.48 -20.64 1.54
N ARG A 104 7.87 -19.55 1.05
CA ARG A 104 8.23 -18.93 -0.22
C ARG A 104 8.60 -17.46 -0.06
N THR A 105 9.33 -16.96 -1.05
CA THR A 105 9.55 -15.52 -1.26
C THR A 105 8.52 -15.01 -2.27
N HIS A 106 7.91 -13.90 -1.94
CA HIS A 106 6.96 -13.19 -2.79
C HIS A 106 7.34 -11.72 -2.89
N GLU A 107 6.87 -11.04 -3.92
CA GLU A 107 7.04 -9.60 -4.09
C GLU A 107 5.90 -8.84 -3.44
N VAL A 108 6.22 -7.65 -2.94
CA VAL A 108 5.24 -6.62 -2.58
C VAL A 108 5.56 -5.38 -3.40
N VAL A 109 4.61 -4.99 -4.24
CA VAL A 109 4.72 -3.82 -5.12
C VAL A 109 3.85 -2.71 -4.57
N SER A 110 4.47 -1.55 -4.32
CA SER A 110 3.77 -0.34 -3.89
C SER A 110 4.03 0.80 -4.85
N ALA A 111 2.98 1.48 -5.29
CA ALA A 111 3.08 2.72 -6.06
C ALA A 111 2.55 3.89 -5.25
N VAL A 112 3.19 5.03 -5.40
CA VAL A 112 2.76 6.31 -4.87
C VAL A 112 2.72 7.35 -5.98
N TYR A 113 1.60 8.07 -6.06
CA TYR A 113 1.38 9.19 -6.95
C TYR A 113 1.14 10.45 -6.13
N VAL A 114 1.79 11.54 -6.53
CA VAL A 114 1.53 12.87 -5.99
C VAL A 114 1.12 13.77 -7.15
N VAL A 115 -0.06 14.38 -7.03
CA VAL A 115 -0.67 15.16 -8.10
C VAL A 115 -1.10 16.55 -7.59
N SER A 116 -1.03 17.52 -8.48
CA SER A 116 -1.61 18.86 -8.33
C SER A 116 -2.31 19.25 -9.63
N ALA A 117 -2.90 20.43 -9.69
CA ALA A 117 -3.52 20.93 -10.92
C ALA A 117 -2.57 21.03 -12.13
N SER A 118 -1.26 21.15 -11.92
CA SER A 118 -0.26 21.39 -12.96
C SER A 118 0.79 20.29 -13.07
N ARG A 119 0.86 19.34 -12.15
CA ARG A 119 1.98 18.40 -12.06
C ARG A 119 1.54 17.05 -11.52
N GLU A 120 2.12 16.00 -12.08
CA GLU A 120 1.99 14.62 -11.61
C GLU A 120 3.38 13.99 -11.53
N LEU A 121 3.71 13.39 -10.40
CA LEU A 121 4.90 12.55 -10.22
C LEU A 121 4.52 11.25 -9.53
N HIS A 122 5.32 10.21 -9.78
CA HIS A 122 5.12 8.92 -9.13
C HIS A 122 6.44 8.21 -8.87
N ALA A 123 6.37 7.22 -7.99
CA ALA A 123 7.43 6.25 -7.75
C ALA A 123 6.82 4.87 -7.47
N VAL A 124 7.61 3.84 -7.74
CA VAL A 124 7.29 2.44 -7.44
C VAL A 124 8.37 1.89 -6.53
N SER A 125 7.94 1.17 -5.50
CA SER A 125 8.80 0.44 -4.58
C SER A 125 8.50 -1.04 -4.67
N ARG A 126 9.52 -1.86 -4.89
CA ARG A 126 9.42 -3.32 -4.89
C ARG A 126 10.17 -3.86 -3.69
N SER A 127 9.57 -4.80 -3.00
CA SER A 127 10.16 -5.46 -1.85
C SER A 127 9.92 -6.96 -1.95
N GLU A 128 10.84 -7.73 -1.43
CA GLU A 128 10.70 -9.17 -1.29
C GLU A 128 10.47 -9.52 0.18
N VAL A 129 9.50 -10.39 0.41
CA VAL A 129 9.20 -10.94 1.73
C VAL A 129 9.26 -12.47 1.65
N THR A 130 10.00 -13.08 2.56
CA THR A 130 10.12 -14.54 2.66
C THR A 130 9.43 -15.01 3.93
N PHE A 131 8.49 -15.95 3.79
CA PHE A 131 7.85 -16.61 4.92
C PHE A 131 8.54 -17.93 5.28
N ALA A 132 8.53 -18.26 6.56
CA ALA A 132 8.81 -19.63 7.04
C ALA A 132 7.73 -20.58 6.51
N GLU A 133 8.00 -21.88 6.57
CA GLU A 133 6.94 -22.88 6.38
C GLU A 133 5.87 -22.74 7.48
N LEU A 134 4.63 -22.65 7.07
CA LEU A 134 3.48 -22.50 7.94
C LEU A 134 2.72 -23.82 8.04
N THR A 135 2.60 -24.35 9.24
CA THR A 135 1.71 -25.49 9.48
C THR A 135 0.24 -25.07 9.34
N PRO A 136 -0.67 -26.01 9.00
CA PRO A 136 -2.10 -25.72 8.96
C PRO A 136 -2.60 -25.06 10.26
N ALA A 137 -2.19 -25.57 11.41
CA ALA A 137 -2.58 -25.02 12.71
C ALA A 137 -2.12 -23.57 12.91
N ARG A 138 -0.93 -23.20 12.37
CA ARG A 138 -0.42 -21.82 12.44
C ARG A 138 -1.22 -20.88 11.53
N ILE A 139 -1.59 -21.36 10.34
CA ILE A 139 -2.45 -20.61 9.42
C ILE A 139 -3.82 -20.38 10.05
N ASP A 140 -4.44 -21.44 10.59
CA ASP A 140 -5.75 -21.35 11.21
C ASP A 140 -5.76 -20.39 12.42
N ALA A 141 -4.72 -20.44 13.26
CA ALA A 141 -4.58 -19.52 14.39
C ALA A 141 -4.40 -18.06 13.95
N TYR A 142 -3.66 -17.83 12.85
CA TYR A 142 -3.47 -16.48 12.32
C TYR A 142 -4.75 -15.95 11.67
N VAL A 143 -5.48 -16.78 10.92
CA VAL A 143 -6.79 -16.39 10.35
C VAL A 143 -7.79 -16.06 11.44
N ALA A 144 -7.86 -16.89 12.51
CA ALA A 144 -8.73 -16.65 13.64
C ALA A 144 -8.46 -15.32 14.39
N SER A 145 -7.27 -14.74 14.24
CA SER A 145 -6.97 -13.43 14.82
C SER A 145 -7.71 -12.26 14.14
N GLY A 146 -8.28 -12.48 12.95
CA GLY A 146 -8.90 -11.45 12.12
C GLY A 146 -7.92 -10.51 11.44
N GLU A 147 -6.60 -10.66 11.68
CA GLU A 147 -5.58 -9.79 11.09
C GLU A 147 -5.50 -9.86 9.55
N PRO A 148 -5.79 -10.99 8.87
CA PRO A 148 -5.75 -11.08 7.39
C PRO A 148 -6.68 -10.14 6.66
N HIS A 149 -7.81 -9.78 7.26
CA HIS A 149 -8.87 -9.05 6.55
C HIS A 149 -8.47 -7.65 6.12
N GLY A 150 -8.84 -7.31 4.87
CA GLY A 150 -8.56 -6.01 4.27
C GLY A 150 -7.08 -5.76 3.95
N ARG A 151 -6.28 -6.83 3.80
CA ARG A 151 -4.85 -6.78 3.52
C ARG A 151 -4.53 -7.59 2.27
N ALA A 152 -3.77 -7.00 1.35
CA ALA A 152 -3.25 -7.73 0.20
C ALA A 152 -2.39 -8.92 0.68
N GLY A 153 -2.58 -10.09 0.06
CA GLY A 153 -1.90 -11.33 0.45
C GLY A 153 -2.29 -11.87 1.83
N ALA A 154 -3.37 -11.36 2.44
CA ALA A 154 -3.91 -11.82 3.72
C ALA A 154 -2.93 -11.71 4.90
N TYR A 155 -2.01 -10.72 4.94
CA TYR A 155 -1.12 -10.55 6.08
C TYR A 155 -0.73 -9.10 6.38
N ALA A 156 -0.22 -8.86 7.58
CA ALA A 156 0.34 -7.59 8.01
C ALA A 156 1.76 -7.76 8.52
N ILE A 157 2.73 -7.19 7.80
CA ILE A 157 4.17 -7.27 8.16
C ILE A 157 4.47 -6.68 9.55
N GLN A 158 3.69 -5.71 10.00
CA GLN A 158 3.83 -5.05 11.30
C GLN A 158 2.99 -5.70 12.42
N GLY A 159 2.32 -6.81 12.13
CA GLY A 159 1.44 -7.51 13.06
C GLY A 159 1.95 -8.90 13.42
N LEU A 160 1.05 -9.82 13.67
CA LEU A 160 1.37 -11.21 14.04
C LEU A 160 2.15 -11.95 12.94
N ALA A 161 2.01 -11.52 11.67
CA ALA A 161 2.76 -12.11 10.56
C ALA A 161 4.28 -11.89 10.67
N GLU A 162 4.74 -10.90 11.43
CA GLU A 162 6.17 -10.71 11.70
C GLU A 162 6.79 -12.00 12.29
N ALA A 163 6.04 -12.74 13.12
CA ALA A 163 6.51 -13.96 13.76
C ALA A 163 6.81 -15.13 12.80
N PHE A 164 6.40 -15.03 11.52
CA PHE A 164 6.73 -16.01 10.49
C PHE A 164 7.39 -15.38 9.25
N THR A 165 7.71 -14.11 9.30
CA THR A 165 8.52 -13.45 8.28
C THR A 165 10.01 -13.71 8.55
N VAL A 166 10.65 -14.47 7.67
CA VAL A 166 12.08 -14.84 7.81
C VAL A 166 12.98 -13.72 7.31
N ARG A 167 12.55 -13.04 6.24
CA ARG A 167 13.34 -12.01 5.57
C ARG A 167 12.45 -10.98 4.91
N LEU A 168 12.88 -9.74 4.96
CA LEU A 168 12.39 -8.64 4.13
C LEU A 168 13.59 -7.98 3.45
N SER A 169 13.50 -7.78 2.13
CA SER A 169 14.46 -7.05 1.32
C SER A 169 13.73 -5.92 0.58
N GLY A 170 14.09 -4.67 0.84
CA GLY A 170 13.42 -3.50 0.26
C GLY A 170 12.82 -2.57 1.31
N SER A 171 11.67 -1.98 1.00
CA SER A 171 11.00 -0.98 1.84
C SER A 171 10.00 -1.60 2.81
N TYR A 172 10.31 -1.61 4.11
CA TYR A 172 9.36 -2.02 5.15
C TYR A 172 8.05 -1.21 5.09
N SER A 173 8.16 0.11 4.97
CA SER A 173 7.00 1.00 4.87
C SER A 173 6.22 0.79 3.55
N GLY A 174 6.91 0.40 2.48
CA GLY A 174 6.29 -0.02 1.22
C GLY A 174 5.44 -1.27 1.42
N VAL A 175 5.96 -2.29 2.12
CA VAL A 175 5.19 -3.50 2.46
C VAL A 175 4.00 -3.19 3.36
N MET A 176 4.12 -2.21 4.28
CA MET A 176 3.00 -1.71 5.08
C MET A 176 1.92 -0.99 4.25
N GLY A 177 2.30 -0.41 3.07
CA GLY A 177 1.35 0.24 2.17
C GLY A 177 1.67 1.65 1.71
N LEU A 178 2.78 2.26 2.16
CA LEU A 178 3.25 3.57 1.70
C LEU A 178 4.78 3.65 1.80
N PRO A 179 5.52 3.58 0.68
CA PRO A 179 6.99 3.64 0.70
C PRO A 179 7.45 5.05 1.08
N LEU A 180 7.96 5.20 2.31
CA LEU A 180 8.23 6.53 2.90
C LEU A 180 9.41 7.24 2.25
N TYR A 181 10.44 6.53 1.79
CA TYR A 181 11.57 7.14 1.11
C TYR A 181 11.12 7.80 -0.21
N GLU A 182 10.41 7.05 -1.04
CA GLU A 182 9.87 7.52 -2.32
C GLU A 182 8.83 8.63 -2.09
N THR A 183 7.97 8.45 -1.10
CA THR A 183 6.98 9.47 -0.72
C THR A 183 7.65 10.78 -0.31
N ALA A 184 8.69 10.72 0.53
CA ALA A 184 9.42 11.91 0.95
C ALA A 184 10.09 12.61 -0.25
N THR A 185 10.68 11.85 -1.16
CA THR A 185 11.30 12.39 -2.38
C THR A 185 10.28 13.14 -3.22
N LEU A 186 9.12 12.54 -3.47
CA LEU A 186 8.06 13.19 -4.24
C LEU A 186 7.51 14.44 -3.53
N LEU A 187 7.31 14.39 -2.23
CA LEU A 187 6.81 15.54 -1.47
C LEU A 187 7.79 16.73 -1.44
N ARG A 188 9.13 16.45 -1.47
CA ARG A 188 10.14 17.50 -1.65
C ARG A 188 10.02 18.17 -3.01
N GLU A 189 9.87 17.38 -4.07
CA GLU A 189 9.68 17.87 -5.42
C GLU A 189 8.44 18.78 -5.57
N PHE A 190 7.41 18.56 -4.75
CA PHE A 190 6.22 19.39 -4.67
C PHE A 190 6.35 20.55 -3.68
N GLY A 191 7.49 20.70 -2.99
CA GLY A 191 7.69 21.75 -1.98
C GLY A 191 6.78 21.60 -0.77
N VAL A 192 6.29 20.40 -0.49
CA VAL A 192 5.44 20.11 0.69
C VAL A 192 6.30 19.91 1.94
N ILE A 193 7.49 19.37 1.76
CA ILE A 193 8.50 19.19 2.82
C ILE A 193 9.88 19.60 2.30
N GLU A 194 10.81 19.87 3.21
CA GLU A 194 12.23 20.14 2.95
C GLU A 194 13.01 18.86 2.67
#